data_47e09f74aad933f4f73b3a9db3fdaba2
#
_entry.id   47e09f74aad933f4f73b3a9db3fdaba2
#
_cell.length_a   1.000
_cell.length_b   1.000
_cell.length_c   1.000
_cell.angle_alpha   90.00
_cell.angle_beta   90.00
_cell.angle_gamma   90.00
#
_symmetry.space_group_name_H-M   'P 1'
#
loop_
_entity.id
_entity.type
_entity.pdbx_description
1 polymer ?
#
loop_
_entity_poly.entity_id
_entity_poly.type
_entity_poly.pdbx_seq_one_letter_code
_entity_poly.pdbx_strand_id
1 'polypeptide(L)'
;CLGVIGASAAWQLAGRGVRVLGIDANARGHLLGSSHGRSRIIREAYYEAVEYVPLVQRAFGQWRELEAESGLDLLAMTGCLNIGTPGTHVVDGVIASARTHGLESEVLDAGAMRRRFPAFHLPDDQIGVYQPNAGILNADACVGALLDGAASRGATIRHGVVATSWRADGDGVA
;
A
#
# COMPACT_ATOMS: atom_id res chain seq x y z
N CYS A 1 1.61 -13.30 -12.27
CA CYS A 1 2.50 -12.36 -11.58
C CYS A 1 2.08 -12.23 -10.10
N LEU A 2 2.96 -12.64 -9.20
CA LEU A 2 2.70 -12.71 -7.75
C LEU A 2 3.42 -11.59 -6.96
N GLY A 3 3.53 -10.41 -7.56
CA GLY A 3 3.81 -9.19 -6.81
C GLY A 3 2.61 -8.79 -5.94
N VAL A 4 2.66 -7.62 -5.29
CA VAL A 4 1.64 -7.20 -4.31
C VAL A 4 0.21 -7.30 -4.83
N ILE A 5 -0.04 -6.95 -6.09
CA ILE A 5 -1.40 -7.01 -6.68
C ILE A 5 -1.88 -8.46 -6.82
N GLY A 6 -1.07 -9.33 -7.43
CA GLY A 6 -1.46 -10.74 -7.62
C GLY A 6 -1.52 -11.52 -6.30
N ALA A 7 -0.61 -11.25 -5.38
CA ALA A 7 -0.61 -11.85 -4.04
C ALA A 7 -1.85 -11.42 -3.23
N SER A 8 -2.20 -10.12 -3.26
CA SER A 8 -3.43 -9.60 -2.61
C SER A 8 -4.69 -10.22 -3.20
N ALA A 9 -4.76 -10.32 -4.55
CA ALA A 9 -5.88 -10.96 -5.22
C ALA A 9 -6.02 -12.44 -4.81
N ALA A 10 -4.90 -13.17 -4.77
CA ALA A 10 -4.90 -14.57 -4.36
C ALA A 10 -5.37 -14.75 -2.92
N TRP A 11 -4.87 -13.94 -1.99
CA TRP A 11 -5.27 -13.96 -0.58
C TRP A 11 -6.76 -13.66 -0.39
N GLN A 12 -7.26 -12.61 -1.06
CA GLN A 12 -8.67 -12.19 -0.97
C GLN A 12 -9.63 -13.22 -1.61
N LEU A 13 -9.28 -13.77 -2.76
CA LEU A 13 -10.13 -14.75 -3.45
C LEU A 13 -10.16 -16.08 -2.70
N ALA A 14 -9.02 -16.55 -2.23
CA ALA A 14 -8.96 -17.77 -1.40
C ALA A 14 -9.76 -17.61 -0.11
N GLY A 15 -9.69 -16.45 0.55
CA GLY A 15 -10.48 -16.13 1.73
C GLY A 15 -12.01 -16.11 1.49
N ARG A 16 -12.43 -15.98 0.24
CA ARG A 16 -13.83 -16.08 -0.19
C ARG A 16 -14.24 -17.49 -0.66
N GLY A 17 -13.36 -18.48 -0.47
CA GLY A 17 -13.60 -19.86 -0.91
C GLY A 17 -13.44 -20.09 -2.41
N VAL A 18 -12.88 -19.14 -3.15
CA VAL A 18 -12.59 -19.32 -4.58
C VAL A 18 -11.38 -20.22 -4.74
N ARG A 19 -11.45 -21.19 -5.65
CA ARG A 19 -10.29 -22.01 -6.03
C ARG A 19 -9.29 -21.17 -6.83
N VAL A 20 -8.12 -20.90 -6.25
CA VAL A 20 -7.10 -19.99 -6.80
C VAL A 20 -5.85 -20.75 -7.21
N LEU A 21 -5.38 -20.49 -8.43
CA LEU A 21 -4.03 -20.82 -8.89
C LEU A 21 -3.25 -19.52 -9.12
N GLY A 22 -2.25 -19.24 -8.29
CA GLY A 22 -1.31 -18.14 -8.47
C GLY A 22 -0.02 -18.65 -9.13
N ILE A 23 0.40 -18.01 -10.22
CA ILE A 23 1.65 -18.36 -10.92
C ILE A 23 2.55 -17.14 -11.12
N ASP A 24 3.85 -17.35 -11.03
CA ASP A 24 4.87 -16.35 -11.38
C ASP A 24 6.01 -17.00 -12.14
N ALA A 25 6.51 -16.29 -13.17
CA ALA A 25 7.62 -16.78 -13.99
C ALA A 25 8.94 -16.85 -13.23
N ASN A 26 9.07 -16.10 -12.15
CA ASN A 26 10.29 -15.96 -11.37
C ASN A 26 10.18 -16.67 -10.01
N ALA A 27 11.30 -16.82 -9.34
CA ALA A 27 11.35 -17.34 -7.98
C ALA A 27 10.64 -16.37 -7.00
N ARG A 28 10.16 -16.91 -5.87
CA ARG A 28 9.59 -16.10 -4.80
C ARG A 28 10.62 -15.08 -4.30
N GLY A 29 10.19 -13.83 -4.11
CA GLY A 29 11.05 -12.75 -3.64
C GLY A 29 12.03 -12.20 -4.68
N HIS A 30 11.79 -12.44 -5.97
CA HIS A 30 12.63 -11.87 -7.02
C HIS A 30 12.58 -10.35 -7.08
N LEU A 31 13.64 -9.73 -7.60
CA LEU A 31 13.80 -8.27 -7.66
C LEU A 31 13.42 -7.66 -9.03
N LEU A 32 12.73 -8.40 -9.89
CA LEU A 32 12.42 -8.01 -11.27
C LEU A 32 11.10 -7.23 -11.41
N GLY A 33 10.36 -7.06 -10.32
CA GLY A 33 9.09 -6.31 -10.29
C GLY A 33 9.20 -5.02 -9.49
N SER A 34 8.08 -4.31 -9.32
CA SER A 34 7.99 -3.09 -8.50
C SER A 34 7.65 -3.34 -7.02
N SER A 35 7.35 -4.59 -6.64
CA SER A 35 6.92 -4.93 -5.28
C SER A 35 8.06 -5.27 -4.33
N HIS A 36 9.29 -5.41 -4.82
CA HIS A 36 10.46 -5.69 -3.99
C HIS A 36 10.94 -4.45 -3.21
N GLY A 37 11.75 -4.69 -2.17
CA GLY A 37 12.40 -3.66 -1.38
C GLY A 37 11.86 -3.57 0.04
N ARG A 38 12.55 -2.77 0.87
CA ARG A 38 12.30 -2.75 2.31
C ARG A 38 11.06 -1.97 2.71
N SER A 39 10.65 -0.97 1.91
CA SER A 39 9.60 -0.06 2.36
C SER A 39 8.71 0.44 1.24
N ARG A 40 7.45 0.68 1.58
CA ARG A 40 6.46 1.44 0.80
C ARG A 40 5.69 2.34 1.72
N ILE A 41 5.40 3.56 1.26
CA ILE A 41 4.56 4.50 2.00
C ILE A 41 3.10 4.10 1.79
N ILE A 42 2.32 4.17 2.87
CA ILE A 42 0.86 4.18 2.85
C ILE A 42 0.39 5.46 3.54
N ARG A 43 -0.57 6.17 2.95
CA ARG A 43 -1.12 7.42 3.50
C ARG A 43 -2.60 7.56 3.13
N GLU A 44 -3.43 8.19 3.95
CA GLU A 44 -4.85 8.36 3.64
C GLU A 44 -5.11 9.47 2.63
N ALA A 45 -4.60 10.68 2.86
CA ALA A 45 -4.84 11.79 1.96
C ALA A 45 -3.93 11.70 0.72
N TYR A 46 -4.46 11.09 -0.32
CA TYR A 46 -3.80 11.02 -1.63
C TYR A 46 -3.94 12.36 -2.37
N TYR A 47 -2.84 12.90 -2.88
CA TYR A 47 -2.86 14.11 -3.68
C TYR A 47 -3.23 13.86 -5.14
N GLU A 48 -3.05 12.63 -5.60
CA GLU A 48 -3.27 12.24 -6.99
C GLU A 48 -4.77 12.27 -7.36
N ALA A 49 -5.61 11.77 -6.45
CA ALA A 49 -7.07 11.78 -6.62
C ALA A 49 -7.79 11.50 -5.30
N VAL A 50 -8.83 12.26 -5.00
CA VAL A 50 -9.64 12.12 -3.78
C VAL A 50 -10.37 10.78 -3.70
N GLU A 51 -10.65 10.15 -4.84
CA GLU A 51 -11.33 8.86 -4.96
C GLU A 51 -10.51 7.69 -4.42
N TYR A 52 -9.20 7.85 -4.25
CA TYR A 52 -8.34 6.82 -3.66
C TYR A 52 -8.51 6.70 -2.14
N VAL A 53 -9.04 7.72 -1.46
CA VAL A 53 -9.17 7.71 0.00
C VAL A 53 -9.96 6.51 0.52
N PRO A 54 -11.18 6.21 0.04
CA PRO A 54 -11.91 5.03 0.50
C PRO A 54 -11.18 3.71 0.25
N LEU A 55 -10.42 3.61 -0.84
CA LEU A 55 -9.65 2.40 -1.17
C LEU A 55 -8.49 2.22 -0.18
N VAL A 56 -7.77 3.29 0.15
CA VAL A 56 -6.66 3.19 1.09
C VAL A 56 -7.14 2.98 2.53
N GLN A 57 -8.26 3.57 2.93
CA GLN A 57 -8.87 3.30 4.24
C GLN A 57 -9.20 1.82 4.39
N ARG A 58 -9.77 1.21 3.35
CA ARG A 58 -9.98 -0.25 3.32
C ARG A 58 -8.67 -1.02 3.36
N ALA A 59 -7.63 -0.56 2.65
CA ALA A 59 -6.32 -1.21 2.65
C ALA A 59 -5.67 -1.20 4.05
N PHE A 60 -5.80 -0.14 4.84
CA PHE A 60 -5.33 -0.11 6.22
C PHE A 60 -5.96 -1.24 7.06
N GLY A 61 -7.27 -1.42 6.95
CA GLY A 61 -7.96 -2.53 7.62
C GLY A 61 -7.44 -3.90 7.20
N GLN A 62 -7.21 -4.09 5.89
CA GLN A 62 -6.69 -5.35 5.34
C GLN A 62 -5.25 -5.64 5.74
N TRP A 63 -4.39 -4.61 5.87
CA TRP A 63 -3.04 -4.78 6.41
C TRP A 63 -3.06 -5.22 7.87
N ARG A 64 -3.95 -4.64 8.69
CA ARG A 64 -4.11 -5.07 10.09
C ARG A 64 -4.67 -6.49 10.21
N GLU A 65 -5.60 -6.87 9.34
CA GLU A 65 -6.08 -8.27 9.24
C GLU A 65 -4.93 -9.23 8.92
N LEU A 66 -4.09 -8.89 7.94
CA LEU A 66 -2.95 -9.71 7.56
C LEU A 66 -1.87 -9.79 8.66
N GLU A 67 -1.62 -8.70 9.39
CA GLU A 67 -0.75 -8.70 10.58
C GLU A 67 -1.27 -9.67 11.65
N ALA A 68 -2.56 -9.60 11.96
CA ALA A 68 -3.20 -10.50 12.93
C ALA A 68 -3.14 -11.98 12.48
N GLU A 69 -3.31 -12.25 11.19
CA GLU A 69 -3.25 -13.60 10.62
C GLU A 69 -1.82 -14.15 10.58
N SER A 70 -0.85 -13.33 10.17
CA SER A 70 0.54 -13.77 9.97
C SER A 70 1.41 -13.71 11.23
N GLY A 71 1.03 -12.91 12.22
CA GLY A 71 1.83 -12.61 13.40
C GLY A 71 3.06 -11.72 13.10
N LEU A 72 3.10 -11.08 11.92
CA LEU A 72 4.20 -10.21 11.49
C LEU A 72 3.85 -8.74 11.67
N ASP A 73 4.84 -7.92 12.01
CA ASP A 73 4.75 -6.46 11.97
C ASP A 73 4.98 -5.98 10.53
N LEU A 74 3.90 -5.68 9.81
CA LEU A 74 3.95 -5.28 8.40
C LEU A 74 3.84 -3.78 8.21
N LEU A 75 3.08 -3.08 9.07
CA LEU A 75 2.73 -1.68 8.98
C LEU A 75 3.17 -0.90 10.22
N ALA A 76 4.20 -0.09 10.09
CA ALA A 76 4.61 0.89 11.10
C ALA A 76 3.89 2.23 10.85
N MET A 77 3.08 2.67 11.81
CA MET A 77 2.43 3.99 11.77
C MET A 77 3.42 5.08 12.16
N THR A 78 3.88 5.86 11.20
CA THR A 78 4.90 6.91 11.39
C THR A 78 4.36 8.32 11.17
N GLY A 79 3.14 8.44 10.65
CA GLY A 79 2.67 9.64 10.01
C GLY A 79 3.37 9.88 8.67
N CYS A 80 2.93 10.92 7.97
CA CYS A 80 3.53 11.36 6.71
C CYS A 80 3.53 12.88 6.63
N LEU A 81 4.60 13.44 6.10
CA LEU A 81 4.72 14.86 5.72
C LEU A 81 4.72 14.98 4.20
N ASN A 82 3.82 15.79 3.67
CA ASN A 82 3.85 16.24 2.29
C ASN A 82 4.33 17.68 2.29
N ILE A 83 5.48 17.93 1.70
CA ILE A 83 6.16 19.24 1.72
C ILE A 83 6.13 19.84 0.33
N GLY A 84 5.83 21.12 0.23
CA GLY A 84 5.86 21.86 -1.02
C GLY A 84 5.37 23.29 -0.89
N THR A 85 5.38 24.02 -1.99
CA THR A 85 4.84 25.37 -2.07
C THR A 85 3.32 25.33 -2.22
N PRO A 86 2.56 26.17 -1.50
CA PRO A 86 1.11 26.31 -1.71
C PRO A 86 0.77 26.59 -3.18
N GLY A 87 -0.35 26.07 -3.67
CA GLY A 87 -0.73 26.15 -5.08
C GLY A 87 -0.14 25.04 -5.95
N THR A 88 0.68 24.15 -5.40
CA THR A 88 1.19 22.99 -6.14
C THR A 88 0.25 21.79 -6.01
N HIS A 89 0.22 20.96 -7.05
CA HIS A 89 -0.63 19.77 -7.09
C HIS A 89 -0.49 18.87 -5.85
N VAL A 90 0.72 18.68 -5.34
CA VAL A 90 0.98 17.83 -4.18
C VAL A 90 0.31 18.39 -2.92
N VAL A 91 0.60 19.64 -2.60
CA VAL A 91 0.12 20.28 -1.36
C VAL A 91 -1.39 20.47 -1.41
N ASP A 92 -1.89 21.06 -2.49
CA ASP A 92 -3.32 21.34 -2.65
C ASP A 92 -4.14 20.06 -2.77
N GLY A 93 -3.61 19.04 -3.44
CA GLY A 93 -4.27 17.74 -3.56
C GLY A 93 -4.40 17.02 -2.22
N VAL A 94 -3.36 17.02 -1.36
CA VAL A 94 -3.45 16.46 0.00
C VAL A 94 -4.49 17.21 0.83
N ILE A 95 -4.47 18.56 0.81
CA ILE A 95 -5.43 19.38 1.55
C ILE A 95 -6.86 19.13 1.05
N ALA A 96 -7.06 19.04 -0.26
CA ALA A 96 -8.36 18.75 -0.86
C ALA A 96 -8.87 17.37 -0.45
N SER A 97 -8.04 16.33 -0.53
CA SER A 97 -8.40 14.97 -0.09
C SER A 97 -8.76 14.92 1.39
N ALA A 98 -7.94 15.54 2.24
CA ALA A 98 -8.20 15.58 3.67
C ALA A 98 -9.53 16.28 3.99
N ARG A 99 -9.78 17.43 3.36
CA ARG A 99 -11.03 18.18 3.53
C ARG A 99 -12.26 17.43 3.05
N THR A 100 -12.17 16.82 1.85
CA THR A 100 -13.30 16.10 1.22
C THR A 100 -13.73 14.90 2.07
N HIS A 101 -12.78 14.20 2.67
CA HIS A 101 -13.07 12.98 3.44
C HIS A 101 -13.00 13.16 4.96
N GLY A 102 -12.85 14.40 5.45
CA GLY A 102 -12.78 14.68 6.89
C GLY A 102 -11.58 14.00 7.59
N LEU A 103 -10.44 13.90 6.89
CA LEU A 103 -9.25 13.24 7.43
C LEU A 103 -8.49 14.18 8.36
N GLU A 104 -7.90 13.59 9.39
CA GLU A 104 -7.02 14.33 10.29
C GLU A 104 -5.75 14.76 9.52
N SER A 105 -5.53 16.07 9.49
CA SER A 105 -4.34 16.65 8.86
C SER A 105 -4.03 18.02 9.46
N GLU A 106 -2.78 18.40 9.44
CA GLU A 106 -2.29 19.67 9.97
C GLU A 106 -1.40 20.36 8.95
N VAL A 107 -1.73 21.63 8.64
CA VAL A 107 -0.91 22.47 7.76
C VAL A 107 0.08 23.25 8.62
N LEU A 108 1.35 23.06 8.38
CA LEU A 108 2.46 23.63 9.14
C LEU A 108 3.26 24.59 8.25
N ASP A 109 3.39 25.84 8.69
CA ASP A 109 4.33 26.77 8.08
C ASP A 109 5.79 26.37 8.33
N ALA A 110 6.73 27.03 7.66
CA ALA A 110 8.17 26.73 7.80
C ALA A 110 8.65 26.88 9.26
N GLY A 111 8.08 27.83 10.03
CA GLY A 111 8.39 28.02 11.45
C GLY A 111 7.91 26.85 12.31
N ALA A 112 6.69 26.40 12.13
CA ALA A 112 6.11 25.24 12.82
C ALA A 112 6.86 23.95 12.43
N MET A 113 7.23 23.80 11.16
CA MET A 113 8.04 22.67 10.68
C MET A 113 9.40 22.63 11.38
N ARG A 114 10.11 23.74 11.46
CA ARG A 114 11.40 23.82 12.16
C ARG A 114 11.30 23.44 13.64
N ARG A 115 10.22 23.79 14.31
CA ARG A 115 10.01 23.42 15.73
C ARG A 115 9.67 21.96 15.93
N ARG A 116 8.76 21.42 15.10
CA ARG A 116 8.23 20.06 15.28
C ARG A 116 9.06 18.98 14.62
N PHE A 117 9.67 19.30 13.48
CA PHE A 117 10.45 18.38 12.66
C PHE A 117 11.81 19.00 12.30
N PRO A 118 12.72 19.18 13.26
CA PRO A 118 13.97 19.95 13.09
C PRO A 118 14.94 19.35 12.07
N ALA A 119 14.74 18.09 11.67
CA ALA A 119 15.52 17.46 10.62
C ALA A 119 15.19 17.98 9.20
N PHE A 120 14.03 18.67 9.04
CA PHE A 120 13.61 19.21 7.75
C PHE A 120 13.82 20.72 7.73
N HIS A 121 14.62 21.19 6.77
CA HIS A 121 14.87 22.60 6.56
C HIS A 121 14.08 23.10 5.35
N LEU A 122 12.95 23.75 5.60
CA LEU A 122 12.08 24.27 4.56
C LEU A 122 12.41 25.75 4.27
N PRO A 123 12.42 26.15 3.00
CA PRO A 123 12.28 27.56 2.61
C PRO A 123 11.01 28.18 3.21
N ASP A 124 11.02 29.51 3.43
CA ASP A 124 9.90 30.18 4.10
C ASP A 124 8.62 30.24 3.25
N ASP A 125 8.69 29.98 1.95
CA ASP A 125 7.57 29.88 1.01
C ASP A 125 6.99 28.47 0.91
N GLN A 126 7.52 27.49 1.66
CA GLN A 126 7.03 26.13 1.70
C GLN A 126 6.27 25.83 2.99
N ILE A 127 5.35 24.88 2.88
CA ILE A 127 4.59 24.35 4.00
C ILE A 127 4.71 22.82 4.06
N GLY A 128 4.45 22.26 5.24
CA GLY A 128 4.26 20.83 5.43
C GLY A 128 2.79 20.52 5.71
N VAL A 129 2.24 19.48 5.08
CA VAL A 129 0.96 18.92 5.46
C VAL A 129 1.21 17.58 6.15
N TYR A 130 1.01 17.55 7.45
CA TYR A 130 1.19 16.36 8.27
C TYR A 130 -0.11 15.55 8.34
N GLN A 131 0.00 14.24 8.18
CA GLN A 131 -1.08 13.27 8.33
C GLN A 131 -0.65 12.22 9.36
N PRO A 132 -1.36 12.04 10.48
CA PRO A 132 -1.04 10.98 11.45
C PRO A 132 -1.35 9.59 10.93
N ASN A 133 -2.44 9.44 10.13
CA ASN A 133 -2.86 8.17 9.55
C ASN A 133 -2.08 7.87 8.26
N ALA A 134 -0.80 7.61 8.44
CA ALA A 134 0.13 7.22 7.40
C ALA A 134 1.26 6.39 8.00
N GLY A 135 1.97 5.65 7.17
CA GLY A 135 3.04 4.81 7.68
C GLY A 135 3.89 4.18 6.60
N ILE A 136 4.67 3.22 7.03
CA ILE A 136 5.60 2.47 6.19
C ILE A 136 5.26 0.99 6.26
N LEU A 137 5.06 0.36 5.11
CA LEU A 137 4.91 -1.08 4.94
C LEU A 137 6.27 -1.72 4.65
N ASN A 138 6.56 -2.86 5.30
CA ASN A 138 7.66 -3.73 4.90
C ASN A 138 7.27 -4.50 3.64
N ALA A 139 7.68 -4.00 2.48
CA ALA A 139 7.15 -4.47 1.19
C ALA A 139 7.41 -5.96 0.93
N ASP A 140 8.63 -6.45 1.20
CA ASP A 140 8.96 -7.86 0.99
C ASP A 140 8.19 -8.76 1.95
N ALA A 141 8.08 -8.39 3.23
CA ALA A 141 7.31 -9.12 4.23
C ALA A 141 5.80 -9.12 3.88
N CYS A 142 5.26 -7.99 3.42
CA CYS A 142 3.86 -7.89 2.98
C CYS A 142 3.53 -8.88 1.85
N VAL A 143 4.35 -8.93 0.81
CA VAL A 143 4.14 -9.87 -0.31
C VAL A 143 4.28 -11.31 0.18
N GLY A 144 5.27 -11.59 1.02
CA GLY A 144 5.45 -12.90 1.65
C GLY A 144 4.21 -13.35 2.43
N ALA A 145 3.74 -12.50 3.35
CA ALA A 145 2.56 -12.78 4.17
C ALA A 145 1.29 -12.99 3.35
N LEU A 146 1.06 -12.19 2.29
CA LEU A 146 -0.07 -12.38 1.38
C LEU A 146 -0.03 -13.74 0.68
N LEU A 147 1.14 -14.17 0.21
CA LEU A 147 1.29 -15.47 -0.45
C LEU A 147 1.10 -16.64 0.50
N ASP A 148 1.66 -16.55 1.71
CA ASP A 148 1.51 -17.58 2.74
C ASP A 148 0.06 -17.64 3.24
N GLY A 149 -0.58 -16.50 3.47
CA GLY A 149 -1.99 -16.42 3.81
C GLY A 149 -2.91 -16.95 2.70
N ALA A 150 -2.60 -16.69 1.42
CA ALA A 150 -3.32 -17.28 0.32
C ALA A 150 -3.20 -18.81 0.30
N ALA A 151 -1.99 -19.34 0.49
CA ALA A 151 -1.73 -20.77 0.53
C ALA A 151 -2.43 -21.46 1.71
N SER A 152 -2.41 -20.85 2.91
CA SER A 152 -3.11 -21.38 4.09
C SER A 152 -4.63 -21.42 3.91
N ARG A 153 -5.18 -20.53 3.08
CA ARG A 153 -6.59 -20.48 2.67
C ARG A 153 -6.91 -21.39 1.47
N GLY A 154 -5.96 -22.25 1.03
CA GLY A 154 -6.15 -23.26 0.00
C GLY A 154 -5.79 -22.83 -1.43
N ALA A 155 -5.20 -21.66 -1.63
CA ALA A 155 -4.66 -21.28 -2.95
C ALA A 155 -3.44 -22.13 -3.32
N THR A 156 -3.34 -22.53 -4.58
CA THR A 156 -2.12 -23.14 -5.13
C THR A 156 -1.21 -22.04 -5.65
N ILE A 157 -0.01 -21.93 -5.09
CA ILE A 157 1.00 -20.92 -5.50
C ILE A 157 2.18 -21.63 -6.17
N ARG A 158 2.50 -21.22 -7.40
CA ARG A 158 3.61 -21.80 -8.20
C ARG A 158 4.55 -20.72 -8.71
N HIS A 159 5.81 -20.86 -8.42
CA HIS A 159 6.91 -20.03 -8.94
C HIS A 159 7.68 -20.75 -10.03
N GLY A 160 8.37 -20.01 -10.93
CA GLY A 160 9.09 -20.55 -12.06
C GLY A 160 8.17 -21.08 -13.18
N VAL A 161 6.93 -20.62 -13.24
CA VAL A 161 5.92 -21.04 -14.21
C VAL A 161 5.47 -19.86 -15.05
N VAL A 162 5.60 -20.00 -16.37
CA VAL A 162 5.15 -19.00 -17.35
C VAL A 162 3.78 -19.41 -17.90
N ALA A 163 2.79 -18.51 -17.80
CA ALA A 163 1.53 -18.68 -18.53
C ALA A 163 1.76 -18.31 -20.00
N THR A 164 1.55 -19.26 -20.90
CA THR A 164 1.67 -19.03 -22.35
C THR A 164 0.32 -18.70 -22.98
N SER A 165 -0.76 -19.19 -22.40
CA SER A 165 -2.13 -18.91 -22.83
C SER A 165 -3.09 -19.19 -21.68
N TRP A 166 -4.29 -18.71 -21.79
CA TRP A 166 -5.40 -19.05 -20.90
C TRP A 166 -6.71 -19.04 -21.70
N ARG A 167 -7.71 -19.74 -21.21
CA ARG A 167 -9.07 -19.72 -21.76
C ARG A 167 -10.08 -19.83 -20.61
N ALA A 168 -11.26 -19.30 -20.82
CA ALA A 168 -12.38 -19.55 -19.94
C ALA A 168 -12.84 -21.02 -20.10
N ASP A 169 -13.14 -21.69 -18.99
CA ASP A 169 -13.58 -23.07 -18.96
C ASP A 169 -14.66 -23.23 -17.88
N GLY A 170 -15.91 -23.20 -18.28
CA GLY A 170 -17.04 -23.17 -17.36
C GLY A 170 -16.96 -21.97 -16.40
N ASP A 171 -16.92 -22.27 -15.10
CA ASP A 171 -16.84 -21.25 -14.05
C ASP A 171 -15.38 -20.87 -13.69
N GLY A 172 -14.41 -21.33 -14.47
CA GLY A 172 -13.00 -21.13 -14.18
C GLY A 172 -12.18 -20.76 -15.42
N VAL A 173 -10.86 -20.98 -15.26
CA VAL A 173 -9.87 -20.79 -16.34
C VAL A 173 -8.98 -22.03 -16.43
N ALA A 174 -8.57 -22.36 -17.66
CA ALA A 174 -7.63 -23.42 -17.98
C ALA A 174 -6.46 -22.87 -18.84
#